data_9a291636db8fd5a2ac4a4ed4493727ba
#
_entry.id   9a291636db8fd5a2ac4a4ed4493727ba
#
_cell.length_a   1.000
_cell.length_b   1.000
_cell.length_c   1.000
_cell.angle_alpha   90.00
_cell.angle_beta   90.00
_cell.angle_gamma   90.00
#
_symmetry.space_group_name_H-M   'P 1'
#
loop_
_entity.id
_entity.type
_entity.pdbx_description
1 polymer ?
#
loop_
_entity_poly.entity_id
_entity_poly.type
_entity_poly.pdbx_seq_one_letter_code
_entity_poly.pdbx_strand_id
1 'polypeptide(L)'
;MKSSSRTSGKARKVLEKARKFISQEKRIPFAFLFGSYAQGRENVLSDIDIAIYFNDMDEDEKIEYEHKLFLAFDEQVNILRLEDEDISPIIRLRAIEGIPINIKDKDFLNRFILSIIHRAFEAEIVLGRLRKI
;
A
#
# COMPACT_ATOMS: atom_id res chain seq x y z
N MET A 1 -4.06 -12.95 -19.92
CA MET A 1 -2.78 -13.12 -19.89
C MET A 1 -1.89 -11.95 -19.96
N LYS A 2 -2.31 -10.87 -20.50
CA LYS A 2 -1.45 -9.76 -20.55
C LYS A 2 -1.09 -9.23 -19.22
N SER A 3 -2.02 -9.21 -18.24
CA SER A 3 -1.72 -8.69 -16.92
C SER A 3 -0.61 -9.49 -16.25
N SER A 4 -0.52 -10.78 -16.54
CA SER A 4 0.50 -11.59 -15.90
C SER A 4 1.89 -11.29 -16.44
N SER A 5 2.00 -10.71 -17.63
CA SER A 5 3.30 -10.38 -18.18
C SER A 5 3.97 -9.21 -17.48
N ARG A 6 3.22 -8.44 -16.68
CA ARG A 6 3.79 -7.33 -15.94
C ARG A 6 4.39 -7.75 -14.61
N THR A 7 4.11 -8.95 -14.17
CA THR A 7 4.53 -9.41 -12.86
C THR A 7 5.61 -10.46 -13.05
N SER A 8 6.81 -10.18 -12.55
CA SER A 8 7.90 -11.14 -12.63
C SER A 8 7.64 -12.32 -11.70
N GLY A 9 8.41 -13.38 -11.87
CA GLY A 9 8.32 -14.52 -10.97
C GLY A 9 8.62 -14.15 -9.55
N LYS A 10 9.59 -13.24 -9.35
CA LYS A 10 9.94 -12.78 -8.01
C LYS A 10 8.82 -11.94 -7.40
N ALA A 11 8.23 -11.05 -8.19
CA ALA A 11 7.14 -10.23 -7.71
C ALA A 11 5.94 -11.08 -7.35
N ARG A 12 5.69 -12.15 -8.12
CA ARG A 12 4.59 -13.05 -7.81
C ARG A 12 4.80 -13.76 -6.48
N LYS A 13 6.02 -14.21 -6.20
CA LYS A 13 6.33 -14.86 -4.94
C LYS A 13 6.17 -13.91 -3.76
N VAL A 14 6.63 -12.67 -3.94
CA VAL A 14 6.46 -11.63 -2.91
C VAL A 14 4.99 -11.40 -2.65
N LEU A 15 4.20 -11.28 -3.71
CA LEU A 15 2.78 -11.02 -3.60
C LEU A 15 2.05 -12.17 -2.89
N GLU A 16 2.39 -13.40 -3.23
CA GLU A 16 1.78 -14.57 -2.59
C GLU A 16 2.09 -14.62 -1.10
N LYS A 17 3.35 -14.35 -0.75
CA LYS A 17 3.76 -14.36 0.65
C LYS A 17 3.06 -13.25 1.42
N ALA A 18 3.01 -12.06 0.84
CA ALA A 18 2.33 -10.93 1.47
C ALA A 18 0.85 -11.22 1.67
N ARG A 19 0.20 -11.84 0.68
CA ARG A 19 -1.21 -12.20 0.80
C ARG A 19 -1.45 -13.17 1.94
N LYS A 20 -0.61 -14.20 2.02
CA LYS A 20 -0.73 -15.18 3.08
C LYS A 20 -0.60 -14.53 4.45
N PHE A 21 0.38 -13.66 4.59
CA PHE A 21 0.66 -13.04 5.87
C PHE A 21 -0.45 -12.05 6.26
N ILE A 22 -0.81 -11.18 5.35
CA ILE A 22 -1.72 -10.08 5.64
C ILE A 22 -3.17 -10.57 5.77
N SER A 23 -3.53 -11.64 5.05
CA SER A 23 -4.89 -12.16 5.13
C SER A 23 -5.26 -12.63 6.53
N GLN A 24 -4.27 -12.93 7.37
CA GLN A 24 -4.51 -13.44 8.72
C GLN A 24 -4.82 -12.34 9.73
N GLU A 25 -4.58 -11.08 9.37
CA GLU A 25 -4.82 -9.97 10.29
C GLU A 25 -6.12 -9.26 9.92
N LYS A 26 -7.15 -9.48 10.72
CA LYS A 26 -8.48 -8.95 10.42
C LYS A 26 -8.54 -7.44 10.48
N ARG A 27 -7.63 -6.80 11.21
CA ARG A 27 -7.64 -5.35 11.38
C ARG A 27 -6.95 -4.61 10.24
N ILE A 28 -6.56 -5.34 9.19
CA ILE A 28 -6.05 -4.73 7.97
C ILE A 28 -7.12 -4.92 6.90
N PRO A 29 -7.94 -3.90 6.64
CA PRO A 29 -9.01 -4.04 5.64
C PRO A 29 -8.49 -4.09 4.21
N PHE A 30 -7.33 -3.50 3.94
CA PHE A 30 -6.74 -3.58 2.60
C PHE A 30 -5.25 -3.24 2.66
N ALA A 31 -4.53 -3.75 1.67
CA ALA A 31 -3.10 -3.50 1.52
C ALA A 31 -2.73 -3.62 0.04
N PHE A 32 -1.65 -2.94 -0.35
CA PHE A 32 -1.22 -2.88 -1.75
C PHE A 32 0.29 -3.01 -1.84
N LEU A 33 0.74 -3.70 -2.89
CA LEU A 33 2.15 -3.72 -3.28
C LEU A 33 2.35 -2.59 -4.27
N PHE A 34 3.31 -1.70 -4.01
CA PHE A 34 3.54 -0.58 -4.90
C PHE A 34 5.04 -0.46 -5.20
N GLY A 35 5.44 0.62 -5.86
CA GLY A 35 6.83 0.82 -6.19
C GLY A 35 7.30 -0.08 -7.32
N SER A 36 8.61 -0.38 -7.34
CA SER A 36 9.20 -1.08 -8.47
C SER A 36 8.66 -2.49 -8.66
N TYR A 37 8.33 -3.19 -7.58
CA TYR A 37 7.75 -4.53 -7.70
C TYR A 37 6.39 -4.50 -8.40
N ALA A 38 5.58 -3.50 -8.09
CA ALA A 38 4.27 -3.38 -8.72
C ALA A 38 4.37 -2.98 -10.17
N GLN A 39 5.45 -2.29 -10.53
CA GLN A 39 5.64 -1.79 -11.90
C GLN A 39 6.47 -2.73 -12.76
N GLY A 40 6.87 -3.88 -12.23
CA GLY A 40 7.67 -4.84 -12.98
C GLY A 40 9.09 -4.37 -13.24
N ARG A 41 9.59 -3.46 -12.42
CA ARG A 41 10.94 -2.90 -12.58
C ARG A 41 11.89 -3.28 -11.45
N GLU A 42 11.53 -4.29 -10.68
CA GLU A 42 12.36 -4.71 -9.56
C GLU A 42 13.65 -5.36 -10.07
N ASN A 43 14.69 -5.27 -9.23
CA ASN A 43 15.94 -5.97 -9.45
C ASN A 43 16.43 -6.50 -8.10
N VAL A 44 17.63 -7.06 -8.06
CA VAL A 44 18.10 -7.71 -6.83
C VAL A 44 18.27 -6.73 -5.67
N LEU A 45 18.35 -5.43 -5.96
CA LEU A 45 18.52 -4.42 -4.92
C LEU A 45 17.21 -3.70 -4.59
N SER A 46 16.10 -4.07 -5.24
CA SER A 46 14.84 -3.39 -5.01
C SER A 46 14.27 -3.76 -3.66
N ASP A 47 13.78 -2.75 -2.94
CA ASP A 47 13.02 -2.97 -1.71
C ASP A 47 11.60 -3.34 -2.07
N ILE A 48 10.94 -4.01 -1.14
CA ILE A 48 9.52 -4.34 -1.28
C ILE A 48 8.73 -3.22 -0.62
N ASP A 49 7.89 -2.54 -1.40
CA ASP A 49 7.07 -1.43 -0.89
C ASP A 49 5.64 -1.89 -0.70
N ILE A 50 5.17 -1.88 0.53
CA ILE A 50 3.82 -2.34 0.87
C ILE A 50 3.08 -1.20 1.57
N ALA A 51 1.88 -0.90 1.08
CA ALA A 51 0.99 0.07 1.72
C ALA A 51 -0.06 -0.70 2.48
N ILE A 52 -0.22 -0.39 3.76
CA ILE A 52 -1.13 -1.10 4.65
C ILE A 52 -2.00 -0.10 5.38
N TYR A 53 -3.30 -0.36 5.42
CA TYR A 53 -4.20 0.39 6.28
C TYR A 53 -4.38 -0.38 7.58
N PHE A 54 -3.87 0.18 8.68
CA PHE A 54 -4.06 -0.42 10.00
C PHE A 54 -5.30 0.20 10.63
N ASN A 55 -6.28 -0.63 10.88
CA ASN A 55 -7.53 -0.19 11.47
C ASN A 55 -7.67 -0.75 12.87
N ASP A 56 -7.98 0.13 13.83
CA ASP A 56 -8.23 -0.32 15.19
C ASP A 56 -7.02 -0.98 15.84
N MET A 57 -5.84 -0.46 15.56
CA MET A 57 -4.57 -0.92 16.15
C MET A 57 -3.85 0.28 16.75
N ASP A 58 -3.33 0.11 17.96
CA ASP A 58 -2.53 1.17 18.55
C ASP A 58 -1.10 1.12 17.98
N GLU A 59 -0.29 2.10 18.37
CA GLU A 59 1.03 2.25 17.79
C GLU A 59 1.93 1.04 18.08
N ASP A 60 1.87 0.51 19.29
CA ASP A 60 2.67 -0.66 19.64
C ASP A 60 2.28 -1.88 18.83
N GLU A 61 1.00 -2.07 18.61
CA GLU A 61 0.51 -3.18 17.81
C GLU A 61 0.97 -3.05 16.36
N LYS A 62 0.94 -1.84 15.83
CA LYS A 62 1.41 -1.60 14.45
C LYS A 62 2.89 -1.92 14.32
N ILE A 63 3.70 -1.43 15.25
CA ILE A 63 5.13 -1.67 15.23
C ILE A 63 5.43 -3.15 15.33
N GLU A 64 4.75 -3.85 16.21
CA GLU A 64 4.95 -5.29 16.36
C GLU A 64 4.58 -6.03 15.08
N TYR A 65 3.48 -5.65 14.45
CA TYR A 65 3.07 -6.27 13.20
C TYR A 65 4.08 -6.00 12.09
N GLU A 66 4.53 -4.77 11.98
CA GLU A 66 5.53 -4.40 10.97
C GLU A 66 6.82 -5.19 11.16
N HIS A 67 7.22 -5.38 12.40
CA HIS A 67 8.41 -6.16 12.69
C HIS A 67 8.27 -7.60 12.21
N LYS A 68 7.12 -8.21 12.48
CA LYS A 68 6.87 -9.57 12.03
C LYS A 68 6.87 -9.66 10.51
N LEU A 69 6.32 -8.65 9.86
CA LEU A 69 6.30 -8.63 8.41
C LEU A 69 7.71 -8.50 7.84
N PHE A 70 8.53 -7.64 8.43
CA PHE A 70 9.94 -7.50 8.01
C PHE A 70 10.65 -8.85 8.09
N LEU A 71 10.42 -9.61 9.13
CA LEU A 71 11.10 -10.90 9.32
C LEU A 71 10.58 -11.97 8.36
N ALA A 72 9.45 -11.76 7.73
CA ALA A 72 8.89 -12.74 6.82
C ALA A 72 9.55 -12.71 5.44
N PHE A 73 10.30 -11.65 5.13
CA PHE A 73 10.93 -11.49 3.84
C PHE A 73 12.45 -11.43 3.97
N ASP A 74 13.13 -11.93 2.95
CA ASP A 74 14.58 -11.80 2.87
C ASP A 74 14.98 -10.41 2.41
N GLU A 75 14.14 -9.78 1.58
CA GLU A 75 14.38 -8.44 1.07
C GLU A 75 13.98 -7.40 2.11
N GLN A 76 14.49 -6.20 1.93
CA GLN A 76 14.05 -5.09 2.77
C GLN A 76 12.62 -4.70 2.43
N VAL A 77 11.80 -4.52 3.46
CA VAL A 77 10.41 -4.13 3.29
C VAL A 77 10.22 -2.73 3.82
N ASN A 78 9.60 -1.87 3.02
CA ASN A 78 9.19 -0.53 3.44
C ASN A 78 7.69 -0.52 3.54
N ILE A 79 7.16 -0.04 4.65
CA ILE A 79 5.73 0.00 4.88
C ILE A 79 5.25 1.44 4.90
N LEU A 80 4.24 1.71 4.08
CA LEU A 80 3.53 2.98 4.08
C LEU A 80 2.21 2.76 4.81
N ARG A 81 1.99 3.50 5.89
CA ARG A 81 0.75 3.40 6.65
C ARG A 81 -0.30 4.29 6.00
N LEU A 82 -1.30 3.67 5.42
CA LEU A 82 -2.31 4.42 4.68
C LEU A 82 -3.24 5.23 5.58
N GLU A 83 -3.36 4.84 6.85
CA GLU A 83 -4.21 5.58 7.79
C GLU A 83 -3.51 6.81 8.37
N ASP A 84 -2.21 6.96 8.15
CA ASP A 84 -1.44 8.06 8.71
C ASP A 84 -1.71 9.34 7.93
N GLU A 85 -2.41 10.26 8.56
CA GLU A 85 -2.80 11.52 7.92
C GLU A 85 -1.65 12.51 7.78
N ASP A 86 -0.52 12.25 8.41
CA ASP A 86 0.67 13.06 8.22
C ASP A 86 1.37 12.77 6.90
N ILE A 87 1.04 11.64 6.27
CA ILE A 87 1.59 11.30 4.98
C ILE A 87 0.77 12.00 3.90
N SER A 88 1.47 12.58 2.91
CA SER A 88 0.82 13.29 1.82
C SER A 88 -0.31 12.45 1.20
N PRO A 89 -1.49 13.05 0.99
CA PRO A 89 -2.58 12.32 0.33
C PRO A 89 -2.20 11.88 -1.09
N ILE A 90 -1.35 12.64 -1.79
CA ILE A 90 -0.94 12.27 -3.13
C ILE A 90 -0.07 11.01 -3.09
N ILE A 91 0.83 10.92 -2.12
CA ILE A 91 1.67 9.73 -1.97
C ILE A 91 0.81 8.51 -1.65
N ARG A 92 -0.16 8.67 -0.74
CA ARG A 92 -1.05 7.57 -0.39
C ARG A 92 -1.91 7.14 -1.57
N LEU A 93 -2.37 8.11 -2.35
CA LEU A 93 -3.17 7.81 -3.54
C LEU A 93 -2.35 7.01 -4.55
N ARG A 94 -1.10 7.37 -4.76
CA ARG A 94 -0.24 6.63 -5.69
C ARG A 94 0.02 5.21 -5.20
N ALA A 95 0.15 5.02 -3.90
CA ALA A 95 0.38 3.69 -3.37
C ALA A 95 -0.79 2.75 -3.63
N ILE A 96 -2.02 3.25 -3.55
CA ILE A 96 -3.19 2.41 -3.77
C ILE A 96 -3.48 2.16 -5.25
N GLU A 97 -2.68 2.74 -6.14
CA GLU A 97 -2.73 2.40 -7.56
C GLU A 97 -1.91 1.16 -7.86
N GLY A 98 -1.24 0.60 -6.87
CA GLY A 98 -0.44 -0.59 -7.06
C GLY A 98 -1.27 -1.86 -7.15
N ILE A 99 -0.64 -2.98 -6.82
CA ILE A 99 -1.30 -4.28 -6.92
C ILE A 99 -1.96 -4.61 -5.59
N PRO A 100 -3.27 -4.87 -5.58
CA PRO A 100 -3.94 -5.24 -4.32
C PRO A 100 -3.34 -6.53 -3.76
N ILE A 101 -2.98 -6.48 -2.48
CA ILE A 101 -2.51 -7.68 -1.78
C ILE A 101 -3.69 -8.43 -1.22
N ASN A 102 -4.55 -7.73 -0.50
CA ASN A 102 -5.71 -8.33 0.11
C ASN A 102 -6.72 -7.22 0.40
N ILE A 103 -7.92 -7.35 -0.11
CA ILE A 103 -8.98 -6.38 0.14
C ILE A 103 -10.11 -7.12 0.84
N LYS A 104 -10.23 -6.90 2.15
CA LYS A 104 -11.25 -7.56 2.96
C LYS A 104 -12.54 -6.76 3.05
N ASP A 105 -12.44 -5.44 2.88
CA ASP A 105 -13.60 -4.55 3.02
C ASP A 105 -13.57 -3.53 1.89
N LYS A 106 -14.33 -3.85 0.83
CA LYS A 106 -14.36 -2.99 -0.36
C LYS A 106 -15.05 -1.67 -0.10
N ASP A 107 -16.08 -1.67 0.74
CA ASP A 107 -16.79 -0.44 1.03
C ASP A 107 -15.89 0.53 1.79
N PHE A 108 -15.13 0.02 2.74
CA PHE A 108 -14.20 0.84 3.47
C PHE A 108 -13.12 1.39 2.54
N LEU A 109 -12.61 0.54 1.65
CA LEU A 109 -11.63 1.00 0.67
C LEU A 109 -12.19 2.11 -0.21
N ASN A 110 -13.41 1.96 -0.70
CA ASN A 110 -14.02 2.97 -1.55
C ASN A 110 -14.18 4.30 -0.82
N ARG A 111 -14.59 4.27 0.44
CA ARG A 111 -14.71 5.49 1.23
C ARG A 111 -13.33 6.13 1.45
N PHE A 112 -12.32 5.30 1.68
CA PHE A 112 -10.96 5.80 1.84
C PHE A 112 -10.47 6.46 0.55
N ILE A 113 -10.68 5.81 -0.59
CA ILE A 113 -10.27 6.36 -1.89
C ILE A 113 -10.91 7.72 -2.12
N LEU A 114 -12.20 7.84 -1.88
CA LEU A 114 -12.89 9.12 -2.07
C LEU A 114 -12.34 10.18 -1.13
N SER A 115 -12.07 9.83 0.11
CA SER A 115 -11.49 10.76 1.08
C SER A 115 -10.11 11.22 0.63
N ILE A 116 -9.29 10.30 0.14
CA ILE A 116 -7.93 10.63 -0.29
C ILE A 116 -7.95 11.48 -1.55
N ILE A 117 -8.83 11.18 -2.49
CA ILE A 117 -8.94 11.98 -3.71
C ILE A 117 -9.33 13.41 -3.35
N HIS A 118 -10.30 13.56 -2.45
CA HIS A 118 -10.73 14.89 -2.03
C HIS A 118 -9.58 15.67 -1.38
N ARG A 119 -8.84 15.02 -0.50
CA ARG A 119 -7.71 15.66 0.18
C ARG A 119 -6.58 15.98 -0.80
N ALA A 120 -6.33 15.10 -1.76
CA ALA A 120 -5.30 15.33 -2.76
C ALA A 120 -5.65 16.53 -3.63
N PHE A 121 -6.92 16.63 -4.01
CA PHE A 121 -7.40 17.76 -4.79
C PHE A 121 -7.24 19.07 -4.03
N GLU A 122 -7.61 19.07 -2.76
CA GLU A 122 -7.46 20.26 -1.93
C GLU A 122 -6.00 20.65 -1.76
N ALA A 123 -5.12 19.68 -1.62
CA ALA A 123 -3.69 19.92 -1.48
C ALA A 123 -3.14 20.59 -2.75
N GLU A 124 -3.59 20.16 -3.93
CA GLU A 124 -3.13 20.76 -5.16
C GLU A 124 -3.61 22.20 -5.29
N ILE A 125 -4.82 22.50 -4.84
CA ILE A 125 -5.33 23.86 -4.84
C ILE A 125 -4.51 24.73 -3.90
N VAL A 126 -4.24 24.25 -2.69
CA VAL A 126 -3.47 24.99 -1.70
C VAL A 126 -2.07 25.30 -2.21
N LEU A 127 -1.47 24.35 -2.92
CA LEU A 127 -0.14 24.54 -3.47
C LEU A 127 -0.14 25.36 -4.75
N GLY A 128 -1.31 25.76 -5.24
CA GLY A 128 -1.40 26.59 -6.43
C GLY A 128 -1.20 25.86 -7.73
N ARG A 129 -1.22 24.53 -7.70
CA ARG A 129 -1.00 23.75 -8.92
C ARG A 129 -2.26 23.47 -9.71
N LEU A 130 -3.44 23.63 -9.07
CA LEU A 130 -4.71 23.50 -9.75
C LEU A 130 -5.49 24.78 -9.62
N ARG A 131 -6.22 25.13 -10.67
CA ARG A 131 -7.08 26.28 -10.59
C ARG A 131 -8.37 25.93 -9.91
N LYS A 132 -8.83 26.87 -9.09
CA LYS A 132 -10.12 26.76 -8.47
C LYS A 132 -11.18 27.18 -9.47
N ILE A 133 -12.16 26.37 -9.66
CA ILE A 133 -13.21 26.66 -10.64
C ILE A 133 -14.43 27.28 -9.97
#